data_7bc7e419ef8927cdbf9af31083b4f77a
#
_entry.id   7bc7e419ef8927cdbf9af31083b4f77a
#
_cell.length_a   1.000
_cell.length_b   1.000
_cell.length_c   1.000
_cell.angle_alpha   90.00
_cell.angle_beta   90.00
_cell.angle_gamma   90.00
#
_symmetry.space_group_name_H-M   'P 1'
#
loop_
_entity.id
_entity.type
_entity.pdbx_description
1 polymer ?
#
loop_
_entity_poly.entity_id
_entity_poly.type
_entity_poly.pdbx_seq_one_letter_code
_entity_poly.pdbx_strand_id
1 'polypeptide(L)'
;MDLPEELLPLSWLLGQWVGVGTGQYPTIEDFRFGQELSFTCDGRPFIAMNSRSWILDDEGNRVRPSAMESAFFRPRPDNQFEALFAHPTGFTEVWYGRVTIADIQDARITRASLEMTTDSVMRTESAKEYIGGQRLYGLVSDGDLAWTFDMSAMGEPLSNHLAAKLQPA
;
A
#
# COMPACT_ATOMS: atom_id res chain seq x y z
N MET A 1 -13.27 17.31 -11.80
CA MET A 1 -12.60 16.43 -12.80
C MET A 1 -13.23 15.07 -12.66
N ASP A 2 -13.78 14.56 -13.76
CA ASP A 2 -14.47 13.26 -13.73
C ASP A 2 -13.45 12.14 -13.66
N LEU A 3 -13.71 11.14 -12.82
CA LEU A 3 -12.87 9.96 -12.70
C LEU A 3 -13.05 9.09 -13.96
N PRO A 4 -11.96 8.65 -14.62
CA PRO A 4 -12.05 7.68 -15.72
C PRO A 4 -12.81 6.41 -15.29
N GLU A 5 -13.65 5.90 -16.18
CA GLU A 5 -14.48 4.72 -15.91
C GLU A 5 -13.63 3.50 -15.51
N GLU A 6 -12.48 3.35 -16.13
CA GLU A 6 -11.53 2.26 -15.86
C GLU A 6 -11.02 2.26 -14.40
N LEU A 7 -11.04 3.43 -13.73
CA LEU A 7 -10.62 3.57 -12.33
C LEU A 7 -11.73 3.36 -11.31
N LEU A 8 -12.98 3.20 -11.74
CA LEU A 8 -14.08 3.02 -10.79
C LEU A 8 -13.84 1.90 -9.77
N PRO A 9 -13.29 0.72 -10.14
CA PRO A 9 -12.99 -0.33 -9.16
C PRO A 9 -11.94 0.06 -8.11
N LEU A 10 -11.09 1.04 -8.39
CA LEU A 10 -10.03 1.54 -7.50
C LEU A 10 -10.41 2.87 -6.81
N SER A 11 -11.59 3.41 -7.11
CA SER A 11 -12.00 4.74 -6.65
C SER A 11 -12.03 4.91 -5.13
N TRP A 12 -12.26 3.84 -4.40
CA TRP A 12 -12.30 3.82 -2.93
C TRP A 12 -10.93 4.08 -2.28
N LEU A 13 -9.83 3.94 -3.01
CA LEU A 13 -8.49 4.28 -2.53
C LEU A 13 -8.27 5.80 -2.49
N LEU A 14 -8.94 6.56 -3.39
CA LEU A 14 -8.66 7.98 -3.59
C LEU A 14 -8.86 8.80 -2.31
N GLY A 15 -7.88 9.61 -1.99
CA GLY A 15 -7.90 10.51 -0.84
C GLY A 15 -6.59 10.54 -0.08
N GLN A 16 -6.66 11.21 1.06
CA GLN A 16 -5.58 11.30 2.04
C GLN A 16 -5.93 10.42 3.24
N TRP A 17 -4.97 9.63 3.69
CA TRP A 17 -5.13 8.66 4.77
C TRP A 17 -4.03 8.85 5.80
N VAL A 18 -4.38 8.81 7.08
CA VAL A 18 -3.41 8.92 8.18
C VAL A 18 -3.73 7.89 9.26
N GLY A 19 -2.70 7.36 9.89
CA GLY A 19 -2.90 6.42 10.98
C GLY A 19 -1.60 5.79 11.46
N VAL A 20 -1.75 4.67 12.14
CA VAL A 20 -0.66 3.96 12.77
C VAL A 20 -0.65 2.50 12.37
N GLY A 21 0.50 1.90 12.46
CA GLY A 21 0.70 0.49 12.18
C GLY A 21 1.79 -0.12 13.02
N THR A 22 1.99 -1.41 12.81
CA THR A 22 3.03 -2.20 13.43
C THR A 22 3.89 -2.87 12.38
N GLY A 23 5.18 -2.96 12.66
CA GLY A 23 6.15 -3.65 11.82
C GLY A 23 6.84 -4.74 12.60
N GLN A 24 7.15 -5.84 11.93
CA GLN A 24 7.88 -6.98 12.45
C GLN A 24 8.60 -7.72 11.34
N TYR A 25 9.68 -8.36 11.66
CA TYR A 25 10.36 -9.30 10.76
C TYR A 25 11.34 -10.16 11.58
N PRO A 26 11.66 -11.41 11.15
CA PRO A 26 12.57 -12.27 11.92
C PRO A 26 13.95 -11.67 12.17
N THR A 27 14.40 -10.75 11.34
CA THR A 27 15.75 -10.13 11.40
C THR A 27 15.79 -8.79 12.12
N ILE A 28 14.67 -8.28 12.63
CA ILE A 28 14.57 -6.97 13.29
C ILE A 28 13.68 -7.04 14.52
N GLU A 29 13.81 -6.05 15.41
CA GLU A 29 12.89 -5.86 16.52
C GLU A 29 11.55 -5.30 16.03
N ASP A 30 10.45 -5.65 16.72
CA ASP A 30 9.13 -5.11 16.48
C ASP A 30 9.12 -3.59 16.67
N PHE A 31 8.36 -2.88 15.84
CA PHE A 31 8.25 -1.43 15.92
C PHE A 31 6.83 -0.95 15.61
N ARG A 32 6.55 0.27 16.04
CA ARG A 32 5.32 1.00 15.68
C ARG A 32 5.67 2.14 14.75
N PHE A 33 4.78 2.42 13.81
CA PHE A 33 4.95 3.53 12.90
C PHE A 33 3.66 4.34 12.72
N GLY A 34 3.83 5.62 12.42
CA GLY A 34 2.78 6.45 11.86
C GLY A 34 2.94 6.53 10.35
N GLN A 35 1.85 6.75 9.64
CA GLN A 35 1.84 6.82 8.18
C GLN A 35 0.91 7.91 7.68
N GLU A 36 1.36 8.60 6.64
CA GLU A 36 0.55 9.41 5.75
C GLU A 36 0.61 8.76 4.36
N LEU A 37 -0.56 8.50 3.79
CA LEU A 37 -0.73 7.82 2.52
C LEU A 37 -1.69 8.62 1.66
N SER A 38 -1.32 8.90 0.40
CA SER A 38 -2.19 9.60 -0.54
C SER A 38 -2.36 8.82 -1.83
N PHE A 39 -3.58 8.79 -2.33
CA PHE A 39 -3.92 8.31 -3.65
C PHE A 39 -4.62 9.43 -4.42
N THR A 40 -4.06 9.80 -5.58
CA THR A 40 -4.57 10.91 -6.39
C THR A 40 -4.75 10.49 -7.85
N CYS A 41 -5.71 11.13 -8.53
CA CYS A 41 -5.95 10.99 -9.95
C CYS A 41 -6.00 12.37 -10.60
N ASP A 42 -5.36 12.55 -11.73
CA ASP A 42 -5.37 13.79 -12.51
C ASP A 42 -6.31 13.77 -13.71
N GLY A 43 -7.20 12.77 -13.79
CA GLY A 43 -8.15 12.56 -14.89
C GLY A 43 -7.65 11.59 -15.95
N ARG A 44 -6.40 11.15 -15.90
CA ARG A 44 -5.89 10.07 -16.73
C ARG A 44 -6.12 8.71 -16.04
N PRO A 45 -6.13 7.59 -16.79
CA PRO A 45 -6.47 6.29 -16.25
C PRO A 45 -5.32 5.65 -15.44
N PHE A 46 -4.89 6.33 -14.40
CA PHE A 46 -3.99 5.80 -13.37
C PHE A 46 -4.18 6.54 -12.05
N ILE A 47 -3.79 5.90 -10.96
CA ILE A 47 -3.73 6.51 -9.62
C ILE A 47 -2.26 6.65 -9.23
N ALA A 48 -1.87 7.86 -8.81
CA ALA A 48 -0.58 8.09 -8.18
C ALA A 48 -0.70 7.89 -6.66
N MET A 49 0.23 7.13 -6.09
CA MET A 49 0.34 6.88 -4.65
C MET A 49 1.63 7.47 -4.11
N ASN A 50 1.54 8.13 -2.97
CA ASN A 50 2.69 8.52 -2.17
C ASN A 50 2.46 8.12 -0.72
N SER A 51 3.47 7.52 -0.12
CA SER A 51 3.46 7.10 1.27
C SER A 51 4.71 7.59 1.97
N ARG A 52 4.55 8.04 3.19
CA ARG A 52 5.66 8.29 4.11
C ARG A 52 5.29 7.83 5.51
N SER A 53 6.26 7.32 6.22
CA SER A 53 6.08 6.85 7.58
C SER A 53 7.21 7.32 8.49
N TRP A 54 6.98 7.19 9.78
CA TRP A 54 7.94 7.50 10.83
C TRP A 54 7.81 6.51 11.97
N ILE A 55 8.93 6.24 12.62
CA ILE A 55 8.92 5.40 13.82
C ILE A 55 8.28 6.18 14.96
N LEU A 56 7.46 5.47 15.74
CA LEU A 56 6.86 5.98 16.98
C LEU A 56 7.51 5.35 18.20
N ASP A 57 7.60 6.13 19.29
CA ASP A 57 7.93 5.61 20.61
C ASP A 57 6.69 4.96 21.28
N ASP A 58 6.86 4.45 22.49
CA ASP A 58 5.78 3.82 23.24
C ASP A 58 4.65 4.79 23.64
N GLU A 59 4.93 6.09 23.63
CA GLU A 59 3.97 7.16 23.92
C GLU A 59 3.27 7.68 22.66
N GLY A 60 3.67 7.19 21.47
CA GLY A 60 3.10 7.58 20.20
C GLY A 60 3.73 8.83 19.57
N ASN A 61 4.87 9.30 20.06
CA ASN A 61 5.58 10.44 19.50
C ASN A 61 6.44 10.01 18.32
N ARG A 62 6.62 10.91 17.34
CA ARG A 62 7.51 10.70 16.19
C ARG A 62 8.96 10.74 16.65
N VAL A 63 9.71 9.68 16.39
CA VAL A 63 11.13 9.56 16.73
C VAL A 63 12.01 9.94 15.53
N ARG A 64 11.73 9.35 14.36
CA ARG A 64 12.51 9.57 13.13
C ARG A 64 11.72 9.16 11.90
N PRO A 65 12.07 9.70 10.71
CA PRO A 65 11.54 9.19 9.44
C PRO A 65 11.87 7.69 9.25
N SER A 66 10.97 6.99 8.59
CA SER A 66 11.12 5.59 8.24
C SER A 66 10.96 5.39 6.72
N ALA A 67 9.98 4.62 6.27
CA ALA A 67 9.82 4.30 4.86
C ALA A 67 9.17 5.43 4.05
N MET A 68 9.53 5.50 2.77
CA MET A 68 8.81 6.25 1.74
C MET A 68 8.56 5.34 0.56
N GLU A 69 7.44 5.55 -0.12
CA GLU A 69 7.10 4.86 -1.36
C GLU A 69 6.43 5.83 -2.32
N SER A 70 6.76 5.70 -3.60
CA SER A 70 6.03 6.34 -4.70
C SER A 70 5.59 5.26 -5.67
N ALA A 71 4.32 5.31 -6.10
CA ALA A 71 3.78 4.28 -6.95
C ALA A 71 2.72 4.81 -7.91
N PHE A 72 2.47 4.02 -8.97
CA PHE A 72 1.36 4.22 -9.89
C PHE A 72 0.58 2.92 -10.01
N PHE A 73 -0.75 3.03 -9.89
CA PHE A 73 -1.69 1.93 -10.13
C PHE A 73 -2.34 2.15 -11.49
N ARG A 74 -2.27 1.16 -12.35
CA ARG A 74 -2.79 1.18 -13.72
C ARG A 74 -3.90 0.14 -13.84
N PRO A 75 -5.14 0.55 -14.18
CA PRO A 75 -6.25 -0.38 -14.29
C PRO A 75 -6.08 -1.31 -15.48
N ARG A 76 -6.61 -2.52 -15.35
CA ARG A 76 -6.72 -3.54 -16.39
C ARG A 76 -8.15 -4.08 -16.41
N PRO A 77 -8.59 -4.73 -17.51
CA PRO A 77 -9.91 -5.34 -17.55
C PRO A 77 -10.17 -6.33 -16.40
N ASP A 78 -11.45 -6.58 -16.11
CA ASP A 78 -11.91 -7.58 -15.13
C ASP A 78 -11.45 -7.31 -13.69
N ASN A 79 -11.50 -6.03 -13.26
CA ASN A 79 -11.09 -5.60 -11.92
C ASN A 79 -9.64 -5.96 -11.58
N GLN A 80 -8.80 -6.11 -12.58
CA GLN A 80 -7.37 -6.30 -12.42
C GLN A 80 -6.64 -4.98 -12.50
N PHE A 81 -5.43 -4.95 -11.99
CA PHE A 81 -4.53 -3.80 -12.11
C PHE A 81 -3.07 -4.26 -12.08
N GLU A 82 -2.21 -3.38 -12.52
CA GLU A 82 -0.77 -3.49 -12.35
C GLU A 82 -0.27 -2.25 -11.60
N ALA A 83 0.80 -2.38 -10.81
CA ALA A 83 1.37 -1.27 -10.07
C ALA A 83 2.89 -1.26 -10.17
N LEU A 84 3.43 -0.05 -10.15
CA LEU A 84 4.86 0.23 -10.22
C LEU A 84 5.25 0.97 -8.96
N PHE A 85 6.18 0.43 -8.17
CA PHE A 85 6.64 1.02 -6.93
C PHE A 85 8.12 1.38 -7.00
N ALA A 86 8.49 2.49 -6.39
CA ALA A 86 9.88 2.87 -6.15
C ALA A 86 10.08 3.23 -4.67
N HIS A 87 11.22 2.79 -4.12
CA HIS A 87 11.58 2.97 -2.71
C HIS A 87 12.94 3.64 -2.58
N PRO A 88 13.12 4.61 -1.65
CA PRO A 88 14.43 5.24 -1.40
C PRO A 88 15.50 4.26 -0.91
N THR A 89 15.09 3.10 -0.41
CA THR A 89 15.99 2.02 0.03
C THR A 89 16.64 1.25 -1.13
N GLY A 90 16.31 1.60 -2.38
CA GLY A 90 16.98 1.09 -3.57
C GLY A 90 16.22 0.00 -4.32
N PHE A 91 14.91 -0.08 -4.17
CA PHE A 91 14.07 -1.06 -4.85
C PHE A 91 13.10 -0.41 -5.83
N THR A 92 12.84 -1.10 -6.94
CA THR A 92 11.69 -0.90 -7.81
C THR A 92 10.97 -2.23 -8.00
N GLU A 93 9.63 -2.17 -8.08
CA GLU A 93 8.81 -3.38 -8.15
C GLU A 93 7.71 -3.22 -9.18
N VAL A 94 7.38 -4.33 -9.85
CA VAL A 94 6.16 -4.48 -10.63
C VAL A 94 5.25 -5.44 -9.90
N TRP A 95 4.01 -5.01 -9.67
CA TRP A 95 2.96 -5.75 -8.98
C TRP A 95 1.79 -6.03 -9.90
N TYR A 96 1.17 -7.20 -9.75
CA TYR A 96 -0.12 -7.50 -10.36
C TYR A 96 -1.14 -7.83 -9.29
N GLY A 97 -2.35 -7.35 -9.48
CA GLY A 97 -3.38 -7.55 -8.50
C GLY A 97 -4.80 -7.52 -9.04
N ARG A 98 -5.73 -7.70 -8.11
CA ARG A 98 -7.16 -7.77 -8.36
C ARG A 98 -7.92 -7.02 -7.27
N VAL A 99 -9.01 -6.37 -7.68
CA VAL A 99 -9.96 -5.71 -6.78
C VAL A 99 -11.19 -6.60 -6.62
N THR A 100 -11.69 -6.69 -5.39
CA THR A 100 -12.98 -7.28 -5.06
C THR A 100 -13.87 -6.22 -4.43
N ILE A 101 -15.01 -5.93 -5.04
CA ILE A 101 -16.01 -5.02 -4.50
C ILE A 101 -17.04 -5.87 -3.72
N ALA A 102 -17.14 -5.65 -2.42
CA ALA A 102 -17.99 -6.43 -1.53
C ALA A 102 -19.33 -5.75 -1.24
N ASP A 103 -19.39 -4.41 -1.25
CA ASP A 103 -20.61 -3.67 -0.97
C ASP A 103 -20.60 -2.29 -1.62
N ILE A 104 -21.77 -1.88 -2.11
CA ILE A 104 -22.01 -0.55 -2.71
C ILE A 104 -23.30 0.00 -2.11
N GLN A 105 -23.28 1.22 -1.58
CA GLN A 105 -24.43 1.93 -1.04
C GLN A 105 -24.46 3.36 -1.62
N ASP A 106 -25.63 3.79 -2.09
CA ASP A 106 -25.83 5.12 -2.68
C ASP A 106 -24.76 5.48 -3.75
N ALA A 107 -24.50 4.51 -4.65
CA ALA A 107 -23.50 4.60 -5.71
C ALA A 107 -22.03 4.80 -5.22
N ARG A 108 -21.76 4.50 -3.96
CA ARG A 108 -20.41 4.54 -3.37
C ARG A 108 -19.98 3.14 -2.92
N ILE A 109 -18.74 2.81 -3.20
CA ILE A 109 -18.13 1.59 -2.68
C ILE A 109 -17.90 1.78 -1.18
N THR A 110 -18.51 0.91 -0.36
CA THR A 110 -18.44 0.97 1.10
C THR A 110 -17.61 -0.16 1.70
N ARG A 111 -17.44 -1.25 0.95
CA ARG A 111 -16.52 -2.35 1.28
C ARG A 111 -15.85 -2.87 0.02
N ALA A 112 -14.56 -2.93 0.05
CA ALA A 112 -13.74 -3.45 -1.05
C ALA A 112 -12.40 -3.93 -0.51
N SER A 113 -11.72 -4.74 -1.28
CA SER A 113 -10.34 -5.13 -1.04
C SER A 113 -9.58 -5.22 -2.36
N LEU A 114 -8.28 -5.08 -2.28
CA LEU A 114 -7.38 -5.47 -3.35
C LEU A 114 -6.26 -6.33 -2.78
N GLU A 115 -5.84 -7.29 -3.55
CA GLU A 115 -4.66 -8.10 -3.27
C GLU A 115 -3.70 -8.00 -4.43
N MET A 116 -2.42 -7.95 -4.14
CA MET A 116 -1.39 -7.91 -5.17
C MET A 116 -0.13 -8.66 -4.75
N THR A 117 0.58 -9.17 -5.75
CA THR A 117 1.82 -9.91 -5.58
C THR A 117 2.88 -9.32 -6.51
N THR A 118 4.12 -9.29 -6.07
CA THR A 118 5.24 -8.87 -6.92
C THR A 118 5.45 -9.85 -8.06
N ASP A 119 5.59 -9.31 -9.27
CA ASP A 119 6.04 -10.05 -10.46
C ASP A 119 7.56 -9.96 -10.60
N SER A 120 8.09 -8.74 -10.46
CA SER A 120 9.53 -8.52 -10.53
C SER A 120 9.98 -7.46 -9.53
N VAL A 121 11.17 -7.67 -9.01
CA VAL A 121 11.88 -6.75 -8.13
C VAL A 121 13.24 -6.48 -8.74
N MET A 122 13.55 -5.19 -8.91
CA MET A 122 14.90 -4.74 -9.22
C MET A 122 15.45 -3.95 -8.05
N ARG A 123 16.72 -4.16 -7.74
CA ARG A 123 17.39 -3.46 -6.64
C ARG A 123 18.71 -2.88 -7.09
N THR A 124 19.11 -1.78 -6.46
CA THR A 124 20.45 -1.23 -6.61
C THR A 124 21.47 -2.17 -5.96
N GLU A 125 22.74 -2.02 -6.35
CA GLU A 125 23.85 -2.83 -5.80
C GLU A 125 23.96 -2.73 -4.28
N SER A 126 23.67 -1.55 -3.72
CA SER A 126 23.76 -1.30 -2.27
C SER A 126 22.49 -1.67 -1.48
N ALA A 127 21.40 -2.04 -2.14
CA ALA A 127 20.17 -2.40 -1.47
C ALA A 127 20.28 -3.76 -0.78
N LYS A 128 19.52 -3.92 0.32
CA LYS A 128 19.42 -5.21 1.02
C LYS A 128 18.74 -6.25 0.13
N GLU A 129 18.96 -7.52 0.46
CA GLU A 129 18.29 -8.61 -0.23
C GLU A 129 16.77 -8.57 0.01
N TYR A 130 16.02 -8.50 -1.09
CA TYR A 130 14.56 -8.51 -1.10
C TYR A 130 14.09 -9.21 -2.39
N ILE A 131 13.25 -10.22 -2.25
CA ILE A 131 12.81 -11.07 -3.36
C ILE A 131 11.43 -10.68 -3.86
N GLY A 132 10.52 -10.37 -2.95
CA GLY A 132 9.15 -10.02 -3.30
C GLY A 132 8.21 -10.07 -2.10
N GLY A 133 6.94 -9.81 -2.37
CA GLY A 133 5.95 -9.77 -1.32
C GLY A 133 4.53 -9.84 -1.83
N GLN A 134 3.60 -9.77 -0.88
CA GLN A 134 2.17 -9.69 -1.09
C GLN A 134 1.62 -8.54 -0.27
N ARG A 135 0.67 -7.80 -0.84
CA ARG A 135 -0.05 -6.74 -0.13
C ARG A 135 -1.55 -6.95 -0.24
N LEU A 136 -2.23 -6.63 0.83
CA LEU A 136 -3.68 -6.57 0.89
C LEU A 136 -4.08 -5.18 1.38
N TYR A 137 -4.97 -4.51 0.66
CA TYR A 137 -5.63 -3.28 1.11
C TYR A 137 -7.11 -3.55 1.21
N GLY A 138 -7.77 -3.01 2.24
CA GLY A 138 -9.20 -3.15 2.42
C GLY A 138 -9.85 -1.87 2.92
N LEU A 139 -10.95 -1.47 2.28
CA LEU A 139 -11.88 -0.50 2.82
C LEU A 139 -12.81 -1.23 3.77
N VAL A 140 -12.70 -0.93 5.07
CA VAL A 140 -13.46 -1.60 6.12
C VAL A 140 -14.75 -0.83 6.47
N SER A 141 -15.65 -1.46 7.21
CA SER A 141 -17.03 -1.00 7.41
C SER A 141 -17.17 0.37 8.10
N ASP A 142 -16.16 0.83 8.81
CA ASP A 142 -16.13 2.17 9.45
C ASP A 142 -15.58 3.28 8.53
N GLY A 143 -15.20 2.92 7.28
CA GLY A 143 -14.64 3.85 6.31
C GLY A 143 -13.11 4.00 6.40
N ASP A 144 -12.47 3.20 7.23
CA ASP A 144 -11.02 3.17 7.35
C ASP A 144 -10.37 2.30 6.27
N LEU A 145 -9.10 2.58 5.98
CA LEU A 145 -8.27 1.80 5.09
C LEU A 145 -7.31 0.93 5.91
N ALA A 146 -7.49 -0.37 5.85
CA ALA A 146 -6.56 -1.32 6.44
C ALA A 146 -5.64 -1.91 5.37
N TRP A 147 -4.38 -2.16 5.69
CA TRP A 147 -3.48 -2.84 4.77
C TRP A 147 -2.44 -3.69 5.49
N THR A 148 -1.96 -4.70 4.78
CA THR A 148 -0.88 -5.59 5.23
C THR A 148 0.16 -5.75 4.13
N PHE A 149 1.38 -5.99 4.53
CA PHE A 149 2.50 -6.35 3.66
C PHE A 149 3.22 -7.57 4.22
N ASP A 150 3.20 -8.65 3.45
CA ASP A 150 4.00 -9.84 3.69
C ASP A 150 5.23 -9.79 2.77
N MET A 151 6.40 -10.05 3.31
CA MET A 151 7.67 -9.86 2.65
C MET A 151 8.53 -11.13 2.69
N SER A 152 9.26 -11.38 1.61
CA SER A 152 10.36 -12.35 1.56
C SER A 152 11.66 -11.60 1.31
N ALA A 153 12.52 -11.54 2.32
CA ALA A 153 13.77 -10.80 2.28
C ALA A 153 14.81 -11.43 3.21
N MET A 154 16.08 -11.14 3.01
CA MET A 154 17.19 -11.56 3.87
C MET A 154 17.24 -13.06 4.12
N GLY A 155 16.88 -13.88 3.11
CA GLY A 155 16.83 -15.34 3.23
C GLY A 155 15.62 -15.90 3.98
N GLU A 156 14.72 -15.05 4.47
CA GLU A 156 13.53 -15.47 5.21
C GLU A 156 12.37 -15.80 4.26
N PRO A 157 11.52 -16.80 4.60
CA PRO A 157 10.32 -17.07 3.83
C PRO A 157 9.31 -15.92 3.93
N LEU A 158 8.29 -15.95 3.07
CA LEU A 158 7.21 -14.96 3.08
C LEU A 158 6.55 -14.93 4.47
N SER A 159 6.61 -13.78 5.12
CA SER A 159 6.01 -13.55 6.44
C SER A 159 5.54 -12.11 6.59
N ASN A 160 4.58 -11.88 7.48
CA ASN A 160 4.06 -10.53 7.72
C ASN A 160 5.17 -9.59 8.18
N HIS A 161 5.28 -8.44 7.50
CA HIS A 161 6.22 -7.38 7.83
C HIS A 161 5.52 -6.14 8.38
N LEU A 162 4.45 -5.69 7.72
CA LEU A 162 3.73 -4.47 8.09
C LEU A 162 2.23 -4.71 8.13
N ALA A 163 1.56 -4.02 9.05
CA ALA A 163 0.11 -3.91 9.09
C ALA A 163 -0.29 -2.55 9.64
N ALA A 164 -1.27 -1.90 9.03
CA ALA A 164 -1.74 -0.60 9.47
C ALA A 164 -3.24 -0.43 9.25
N LYS A 165 -3.83 0.47 10.02
CA LYS A 165 -5.19 0.96 9.84
C LYS A 165 -5.16 2.48 9.82
N LEU A 166 -5.66 3.06 8.73
CA LEU A 166 -5.60 4.48 8.44
C LEU A 166 -7.01 5.03 8.34
N GLN A 167 -7.18 6.25 8.82
CA GLN A 167 -8.43 7.01 8.72
C GLN A 167 -8.33 8.04 7.60
N PRO A 168 -9.44 8.47 6.99
CA PRO A 168 -9.45 9.62 6.12
C PRO A 168 -8.92 10.85 6.87
N ALA A 169 -8.00 11.57 6.22
CA ALA A 169 -7.42 12.79 6.79
C ALA A 169 -8.30 14.01 6.54
#